data_22f5f8d76728b8f11c1d9f5b6be424bd
#
_entry.id   22f5f8d76728b8f11c1d9f5b6be424bd
#
_cell.length_a   1.000
_cell.length_b   1.000
_cell.length_c   1.000
_cell.angle_alpha   90.00
_cell.angle_beta   90.00
_cell.angle_gamma   90.00
#
_symmetry.space_group_name_H-M   'P 1'
#
loop_
_entity.id
_entity.type
_entity.pdbx_description
1 polymer ?
#
loop_
_entity_poly.entity_id
_entity_poly.type
_entity_poly.pdbx_seq_one_letter_code
_entity_poly.pdbx_strand_id
1 'polypeptide(L)'
;MTPPTIVRFSFPTAIDFGVGARRLAPAVLQARGLRRPLVVTDTGLAARPLVRDFTALLRAADLDVGLFGEVVGNPTRSQVLAGVEAFRIHGADSIVALGGGAPMDVAKVIALMIHHPGDPFDYIDGDPNARPIDQPLPFLAAIPTTAGTGSEVGRSSVISDDATKTKRIIYSPRLLPEHVLADPELTLALPAHLTAATGMDALAHCVEAFVSNGYHPMCDGIALEGIRMIGASLETCVAFAASGSDTSAAGAAGAGEAADHVQARSAMLLASLMGAVAFQKGLGVTHSLAHALSAVSDVHHGLATGLMLPHAMRFNEAAAPAAFRRMEQAAGIGEGEFVAWLGRLSRTIGLPGSLTAIGVQEGHLPTLLDLAEADPCHTQNPRPVTRSDLEAMFRAALPAP
;
A
#
# COMPACT_ATOMS: atom_id res chain seq x y z
N MET A 1 7.50 23.67 -18.41
CA MET A 1 6.18 23.00 -18.56
C MET A 1 5.11 24.07 -18.63
N THR A 2 4.31 24.08 -19.68
CA THR A 2 3.13 24.94 -19.73
C THR A 2 2.12 24.35 -18.73
N PRO A 3 1.61 25.15 -17.75
CA PRO A 3 0.66 24.63 -16.81
C PRO A 3 -0.63 24.19 -17.54
N PRO A 4 -1.22 23.06 -17.17
CA PRO A 4 -2.51 22.65 -17.73
C PRO A 4 -3.57 23.70 -17.40
N THR A 5 -4.57 23.83 -18.26
CA THR A 5 -5.60 24.87 -18.15
C THR A 5 -6.41 24.76 -16.84
N ILE A 6 -6.70 23.54 -16.39
CA ILE A 6 -7.35 23.23 -15.09
C ILE A 6 -6.84 21.88 -14.61
N VAL A 7 -6.38 21.81 -13.35
CA VAL A 7 -6.00 20.55 -12.67
C VAL A 7 -6.73 20.47 -11.35
N ARG A 8 -7.32 19.32 -11.07
CA ARG A 8 -7.97 19.04 -9.79
C ARG A 8 -6.97 18.36 -8.86
N PHE A 9 -6.73 18.95 -7.70
CA PHE A 9 -6.01 18.34 -6.59
C PHE A 9 -7.01 17.84 -5.56
N SER A 10 -6.78 16.62 -5.09
CA SER A 10 -7.64 15.99 -4.09
C SER A 10 -6.76 15.42 -2.99
N PHE A 11 -7.12 15.68 -1.75
CA PHE A 11 -6.40 15.17 -0.59
C PHE A 11 -7.29 14.19 0.19
N PRO A 12 -6.69 13.30 1.00
CA PRO A 12 -7.44 12.35 1.80
C PRO A 12 -8.21 13.06 2.92
N THR A 13 -8.98 12.26 3.58
CA THR A 13 -9.83 12.45 4.74
C THR A 13 -9.08 12.91 6.00
N ALA A 14 -9.80 12.93 7.14
CA ALA A 14 -9.20 13.15 8.45
C ALA A 14 -8.25 11.99 8.81
N ILE A 15 -7.05 12.30 9.27
CA ILE A 15 -6.04 11.36 9.72
C ILE A 15 -5.62 11.72 11.14
N ASP A 16 -5.95 10.89 12.12
CA ASP A 16 -5.36 10.95 13.45
C ASP A 16 -4.11 10.07 13.44
N PHE A 17 -2.95 10.71 13.57
CA PHE A 17 -1.65 10.05 13.51
C PHE A 17 -0.92 10.15 14.85
N GLY A 18 -0.42 9.03 15.34
CA GLY A 18 0.43 8.94 16.52
C GLY A 18 0.20 7.70 17.35
N VAL A 19 1.08 7.52 18.33
CA VAL A 19 1.02 6.40 19.29
C VAL A 19 -0.33 6.40 20.02
N GLY A 20 -1.04 5.28 19.93
CA GLY A 20 -2.35 5.13 20.55
C GLY A 20 -3.52 5.68 19.73
N ALA A 21 -3.31 6.15 18.50
CA ALA A 21 -4.39 6.69 17.64
C ALA A 21 -5.57 5.73 17.48
N ARG A 22 -5.33 4.39 17.44
CA ARG A 22 -6.39 3.38 17.40
C ARG A 22 -7.41 3.50 18.53
N ARG A 23 -7.01 4.07 19.68
CA ARG A 23 -7.87 4.23 20.87
C ARG A 23 -8.95 5.29 20.67
N LEU A 24 -8.85 6.10 19.64
CA LEU A 24 -9.87 7.09 19.27
C LEU A 24 -11.06 6.46 18.54
N ALA A 25 -10.94 5.20 18.05
CA ALA A 25 -11.99 4.54 17.28
C ALA A 25 -13.37 4.56 17.92
N PRO A 26 -13.54 4.27 19.24
CA PRO A 26 -14.86 4.35 19.89
C PRO A 26 -15.47 5.75 19.79
N ALA A 27 -14.69 6.80 20.08
CA ALA A 27 -15.17 8.17 20.04
C ALA A 27 -15.53 8.62 18.62
N VAL A 28 -14.72 8.21 17.62
CA VAL A 28 -14.98 8.49 16.20
C VAL A 28 -16.30 7.88 15.73
N LEU A 29 -16.61 6.65 16.12
CA LEU A 29 -17.85 5.96 15.80
C LEU A 29 -19.05 6.57 16.54
N GLN A 30 -18.92 6.77 17.85
CA GLN A 30 -19.98 7.31 18.69
C GLN A 30 -20.39 8.74 18.31
N ALA A 31 -19.43 9.59 17.94
CA ALA A 31 -19.69 10.95 17.49
C ALA A 31 -20.56 10.99 16.21
N ARG A 32 -20.62 9.88 15.48
CA ARG A 32 -21.46 9.71 14.27
C ARG A 32 -22.76 8.94 14.55
N GLY A 33 -23.00 8.58 15.81
CA GLY A 33 -24.17 7.78 16.20
C GLY A 33 -24.07 6.30 15.81
N LEU A 34 -22.91 5.84 15.36
CA LEU A 34 -22.66 4.46 14.95
C LEU A 34 -22.49 3.55 16.16
N ARG A 35 -23.06 2.34 16.10
CA ARG A 35 -23.14 1.44 17.24
C ARG A 35 -22.74 0.00 16.92
N ARG A 36 -22.74 -0.40 15.66
CA ARG A 36 -22.56 -1.78 15.23
C ARG A 36 -21.46 -1.91 14.17
N PRO A 37 -20.19 -1.60 14.50
CA PRO A 37 -19.11 -1.71 13.55
C PRO A 37 -18.81 -3.17 13.19
N LEU A 38 -18.57 -3.44 11.90
CA LEU A 38 -17.91 -4.66 11.44
C LEU A 38 -16.41 -4.40 11.35
N VAL A 39 -15.61 -5.08 12.14
CA VAL A 39 -14.15 -5.07 12.00
C VAL A 39 -13.77 -6.07 10.90
N VAL A 40 -13.08 -5.58 9.86
CA VAL A 40 -12.57 -6.39 8.74
C VAL A 40 -11.07 -6.52 8.86
N THR A 41 -10.55 -7.75 8.88
CA THR A 41 -9.12 -8.04 9.03
C THR A 41 -8.72 -9.32 8.31
N ASP A 42 -7.43 -9.62 8.24
CA ASP A 42 -6.93 -10.87 7.67
C ASP A 42 -6.82 -12.00 8.72
N THR A 43 -6.73 -13.24 8.24
CA THR A 43 -6.65 -14.43 9.10
C THR A 43 -5.39 -14.44 9.98
N GLY A 44 -4.29 -13.86 9.50
CA GLY A 44 -3.05 -13.77 10.26
C GLY A 44 -3.16 -12.84 11.46
N LEU A 45 -3.90 -11.74 11.32
CA LEU A 45 -4.17 -10.78 12.39
C LEU A 45 -5.33 -11.21 13.29
N ALA A 46 -6.39 -11.83 12.74
CA ALA A 46 -7.59 -12.20 13.48
C ALA A 46 -7.30 -13.05 14.73
N ALA A 47 -6.29 -13.92 14.65
CA ALA A 47 -5.84 -14.76 15.75
C ALA A 47 -4.89 -14.04 16.74
N ARG A 48 -4.46 -12.81 16.45
CA ARG A 48 -3.48 -12.10 17.27
C ARG A 48 -4.12 -11.32 18.41
N PRO A 49 -3.38 -11.10 19.51
CA PRO A 49 -3.83 -10.25 20.62
C PRO A 49 -4.31 -8.87 20.17
N LEU A 50 -3.67 -8.30 19.16
CA LEU A 50 -4.01 -7.00 18.60
C LEU A 50 -5.51 -6.87 18.27
N VAL A 51 -6.07 -7.82 17.52
CA VAL A 51 -7.49 -7.76 17.08
C VAL A 51 -8.41 -8.02 18.28
N ARG A 52 -8.06 -8.97 19.13
CA ARG A 52 -8.81 -9.23 20.37
C ARG A 52 -8.87 -7.98 21.26
N ASP A 53 -7.73 -7.34 21.48
CA ASP A 53 -7.64 -6.18 22.39
C ASP A 53 -8.32 -4.94 21.76
N PHE A 54 -8.23 -4.77 20.45
CA PHE A 54 -8.96 -3.72 19.75
C PHE A 54 -10.48 -3.94 19.77
N THR A 55 -10.95 -5.16 19.52
CA THR A 55 -12.40 -5.44 19.63
C THR A 55 -12.91 -5.32 21.05
N ALA A 56 -12.09 -5.67 22.06
CA ALA A 56 -12.42 -5.44 23.47
C ALA A 56 -12.52 -3.94 23.80
N LEU A 57 -11.61 -3.11 23.26
CA LEU A 57 -11.68 -1.65 23.39
C LEU A 57 -13.00 -1.08 22.87
N LEU A 58 -13.45 -1.54 21.70
CA LEU A 58 -14.72 -1.11 21.12
C LEU A 58 -15.92 -1.56 21.98
N ARG A 59 -15.93 -2.82 22.43
CA ARG A 59 -17.00 -3.37 23.28
C ARG A 59 -17.06 -2.67 24.64
N ALA A 60 -15.92 -2.29 25.21
CA ALA A 60 -15.86 -1.55 26.47
C ALA A 60 -16.48 -0.13 26.36
N ALA A 61 -16.68 0.35 25.15
CA ALA A 61 -17.38 1.59 24.84
C ALA A 61 -18.83 1.36 24.38
N ASP A 62 -19.46 0.24 24.77
CA ASP A 62 -20.83 -0.12 24.46
C ASP A 62 -21.14 -0.21 22.95
N LEU A 63 -20.16 -0.64 22.14
CA LEU A 63 -20.36 -0.94 20.73
C LEU A 63 -20.60 -2.46 20.53
N ASP A 64 -21.59 -2.80 19.71
CA ASP A 64 -21.86 -4.18 19.29
C ASP A 64 -20.95 -4.55 18.10
N VAL A 65 -19.85 -5.23 18.37
CA VAL A 65 -18.75 -5.44 17.42
C VAL A 65 -18.87 -6.77 16.70
N GLY A 66 -19.08 -6.72 15.37
CA GLY A 66 -18.88 -7.84 14.47
C GLY A 66 -17.40 -7.97 14.05
N LEU A 67 -16.98 -9.18 13.69
CA LEU A 67 -15.64 -9.46 13.18
C LEU A 67 -15.74 -10.31 11.91
N PHE A 68 -15.15 -9.82 10.82
CA PHE A 68 -14.85 -10.58 9.62
C PHE A 68 -13.32 -10.70 9.49
N GLY A 69 -12.78 -11.86 9.83
CA GLY A 69 -11.34 -12.15 9.89
C GLY A 69 -10.90 -13.19 8.85
N GLU A 70 -11.54 -13.23 7.68
CA GLU A 70 -11.35 -14.29 6.70
C GLU A 70 -10.61 -13.84 5.43
N VAL A 71 -10.00 -12.65 5.45
CA VAL A 71 -9.19 -12.20 4.32
C VAL A 71 -7.87 -12.97 4.30
N VAL A 72 -7.52 -13.59 3.16
CA VAL A 72 -6.32 -14.41 2.99
C VAL A 72 -5.59 -14.00 1.71
N GLY A 73 -4.30 -13.74 1.79
CA GLY A 73 -3.47 -13.44 0.63
C GLY A 73 -3.92 -12.20 -0.14
N ASN A 74 -3.93 -12.28 -1.46
CA ASN A 74 -4.48 -11.22 -2.30
C ASN A 74 -6.00 -11.14 -2.13
N PRO A 75 -6.60 -9.92 -2.10
CA PRO A 75 -8.06 -9.75 -2.04
C PRO A 75 -8.75 -10.47 -3.20
N THR A 76 -9.83 -11.20 -2.90
CA THR A 76 -10.61 -11.89 -3.92
C THR A 76 -12.09 -11.50 -3.88
N ARG A 77 -12.77 -11.73 -5.01
CA ARG A 77 -14.22 -11.49 -5.13
C ARG A 77 -15.01 -12.30 -4.08
N SER A 78 -14.68 -13.57 -3.85
CA SER A 78 -15.36 -14.40 -2.86
C SER A 78 -15.22 -13.87 -1.43
N GLN A 79 -14.04 -13.36 -1.06
CA GLN A 79 -13.83 -12.73 0.25
C GLN A 79 -14.69 -11.47 0.42
N VAL A 80 -14.82 -10.65 -0.63
CA VAL A 80 -15.73 -9.49 -0.60
C VAL A 80 -17.17 -9.92 -0.35
N LEU A 81 -17.67 -10.90 -1.10
CA LEU A 81 -19.05 -11.38 -0.96
C LEU A 81 -19.32 -11.99 0.41
N ALA A 82 -18.37 -12.75 0.96
CA ALA A 82 -18.46 -13.26 2.34
C ALA A 82 -18.51 -12.12 3.37
N GLY A 83 -17.69 -11.08 3.18
CA GLY A 83 -17.71 -9.91 4.05
C GLY A 83 -19.00 -9.10 3.97
N VAL A 84 -19.61 -8.99 2.78
CA VAL A 84 -20.95 -8.38 2.61
C VAL A 84 -22.02 -9.16 3.38
N GLU A 85 -21.97 -10.49 3.33
CA GLU A 85 -22.89 -11.33 4.10
C GLU A 85 -22.64 -11.18 5.61
N ALA A 86 -21.39 -11.15 6.06
CA ALA A 86 -21.06 -10.89 7.46
C ALA A 86 -21.59 -9.53 7.94
N PHE A 87 -21.49 -8.48 7.11
CA PHE A 87 -22.04 -7.16 7.42
C PHE A 87 -23.55 -7.22 7.62
N ARG A 88 -24.27 -7.91 6.72
CA ARG A 88 -25.73 -8.06 6.77
C ARG A 88 -26.19 -8.89 7.96
N ILE A 89 -25.57 -10.03 8.22
CA ILE A 89 -25.88 -10.92 9.35
C ILE A 89 -25.70 -10.19 10.69
N HIS A 90 -24.60 -9.45 10.85
CA HIS A 90 -24.35 -8.66 12.04
C HIS A 90 -25.33 -7.47 12.14
N GLY A 91 -25.91 -7.00 11.04
CA GLY A 91 -26.67 -5.77 10.95
C GLY A 91 -25.78 -4.56 11.22
N ALA A 92 -24.57 -4.59 10.66
CA ALA A 92 -23.60 -3.54 10.88
C ALA A 92 -24.07 -2.19 10.31
N ASP A 93 -23.61 -1.09 10.91
CA ASP A 93 -23.86 0.28 10.46
C ASP A 93 -22.61 0.99 9.96
N SER A 94 -21.45 0.36 10.15
CA SER A 94 -20.14 0.90 9.83
C SER A 94 -19.10 -0.20 9.66
N ILE A 95 -17.97 0.14 9.06
CA ILE A 95 -16.84 -0.77 8.86
C ILE A 95 -15.58 -0.16 9.47
N VAL A 96 -14.80 -1.00 10.15
CA VAL A 96 -13.45 -0.66 10.60
C VAL A 96 -12.47 -1.63 9.94
N ALA A 97 -11.73 -1.15 8.94
CA ALA A 97 -10.67 -1.93 8.29
C ALA A 97 -9.41 -1.90 9.15
N LEU A 98 -9.02 -3.04 9.72
CA LEU A 98 -7.84 -3.18 10.56
C LEU A 98 -6.85 -4.14 9.90
N GLY A 99 -5.74 -3.64 9.38
CA GLY A 99 -4.75 -4.50 8.72
C GLY A 99 -3.89 -3.81 7.68
N GLY A 100 -3.31 -4.59 6.77
CA GLY A 100 -2.59 -4.10 5.60
C GLY A 100 -3.52 -3.79 4.42
N GLY A 101 -2.95 -3.73 3.21
CA GLY A 101 -3.70 -3.40 1.99
C GLY A 101 -4.86 -4.36 1.69
N ALA A 102 -4.66 -5.67 1.89
CA ALA A 102 -5.67 -6.66 1.53
C ALA A 102 -6.99 -6.51 2.32
N PRO A 103 -7.00 -6.49 3.68
CA PRO A 103 -8.23 -6.24 4.41
C PRO A 103 -8.84 -4.85 4.14
N MET A 104 -8.02 -3.85 3.84
CA MET A 104 -8.54 -2.52 3.48
C MET A 104 -9.25 -2.51 2.14
N ASP A 105 -8.67 -3.17 1.14
CA ASP A 105 -9.27 -3.27 -0.19
C ASP A 105 -10.58 -4.07 -0.14
N VAL A 106 -10.59 -5.19 0.60
CA VAL A 106 -11.83 -5.96 0.83
C VAL A 106 -12.88 -5.10 1.53
N ALA A 107 -12.51 -4.37 2.59
CA ALA A 107 -13.44 -3.53 3.36
C ALA A 107 -14.08 -2.42 2.51
N LYS A 108 -13.30 -1.79 1.62
CA LYS A 108 -13.81 -0.77 0.68
C LYS A 108 -14.87 -1.34 -0.26
N VAL A 109 -14.62 -2.54 -0.80
CA VAL A 109 -15.57 -3.16 -1.73
C VAL A 109 -16.75 -3.78 -0.99
N ILE A 110 -16.59 -4.26 0.26
CA ILE A 110 -17.75 -4.56 1.12
C ILE A 110 -18.62 -3.31 1.25
N ALA A 111 -18.06 -2.16 1.63
CA ALA A 111 -18.80 -0.92 1.77
C ALA A 111 -19.54 -0.55 0.47
N LEU A 112 -18.88 -0.70 -0.69
CA LEU A 112 -19.51 -0.49 -1.99
C LEU A 112 -20.76 -1.38 -2.17
N MET A 113 -20.62 -2.68 -1.94
CA MET A 113 -21.65 -3.67 -2.23
C MET A 113 -22.84 -3.66 -1.26
N ILE A 114 -22.80 -2.89 -0.18
CA ILE A 114 -23.95 -2.77 0.74
C ILE A 114 -25.12 -2.07 0.07
N HIS A 115 -24.88 -1.01 -0.69
CA HIS A 115 -25.94 -0.22 -1.31
C HIS A 115 -25.91 -0.26 -2.85
N HIS A 116 -24.93 -0.93 -3.44
CA HIS A 116 -24.83 -1.05 -4.90
C HIS A 116 -25.18 -2.48 -5.34
N PRO A 117 -26.06 -2.65 -6.33
CA PRO A 117 -26.52 -3.96 -6.77
C PRO A 117 -25.52 -4.63 -7.71
N GLY A 118 -25.61 -5.96 -7.83
CA GLY A 118 -24.85 -6.76 -8.79
C GLY A 118 -23.61 -7.35 -8.19
N ASP A 119 -22.55 -7.39 -8.99
CA ASP A 119 -21.27 -8.00 -8.66
C ASP A 119 -20.18 -6.93 -8.46
N PRO A 120 -19.16 -7.14 -7.60
CA PRO A 120 -18.04 -6.21 -7.50
C PRO A 120 -17.41 -5.85 -8.85
N PHE A 121 -17.37 -6.80 -9.78
CA PHE A 121 -16.77 -6.59 -11.10
C PHE A 121 -17.69 -5.84 -12.10
N ASP A 122 -18.91 -5.52 -11.71
CA ASP A 122 -19.73 -4.56 -12.46
C ASP A 122 -19.21 -3.10 -12.31
N TYR A 123 -18.20 -2.85 -11.43
CA TYR A 123 -17.69 -1.51 -11.06
C TYR A 123 -16.22 -1.33 -11.40
N ILE A 124 -15.67 -2.11 -12.34
CA ILE A 124 -14.26 -2.05 -12.75
C ILE A 124 -13.94 -0.69 -13.40
N ASP A 125 -12.87 -0.08 -12.94
CA ASP A 125 -12.36 1.17 -13.51
C ASP A 125 -11.92 0.98 -14.98
N GLY A 126 -12.33 1.93 -15.83
CA GLY A 126 -12.02 1.91 -17.26
C GLY A 126 -12.88 0.95 -18.11
N ASP A 127 -13.77 0.14 -17.51
CA ASP A 127 -14.71 -0.66 -18.30
C ASP A 127 -15.86 0.24 -18.81
N PRO A 128 -16.08 0.29 -20.15
CA PRO A 128 -17.16 1.11 -20.73
C PRO A 128 -18.57 0.69 -20.28
N ASN A 129 -18.73 -0.53 -19.77
CA ASN A 129 -20.00 -1.06 -19.26
C ASN A 129 -20.08 -0.98 -17.72
N ALA A 130 -19.09 -0.40 -17.05
CA ALA A 130 -19.08 -0.30 -15.59
C ALA A 130 -20.30 0.49 -15.09
N ARG A 131 -20.90 -0.02 -14.01
CA ARG A 131 -21.99 0.68 -13.31
C ARG A 131 -21.45 1.89 -12.56
N PRO A 132 -22.24 2.96 -12.40
CA PRO A 132 -21.84 4.10 -11.60
C PRO A 132 -21.82 3.75 -10.11
N ILE A 133 -20.84 4.32 -9.39
CA ILE A 133 -20.77 4.29 -7.93
C ILE A 133 -21.41 5.60 -7.43
N ASP A 134 -22.72 5.63 -7.28
CA ASP A 134 -23.51 6.86 -7.04
C ASP A 134 -24.25 6.86 -5.69
N GLN A 135 -24.46 5.68 -5.08
CA GLN A 135 -25.11 5.58 -3.77
C GLN A 135 -24.13 5.91 -2.63
N PRO A 136 -24.63 6.38 -1.46
CA PRO A 136 -23.79 6.54 -0.27
C PRO A 136 -23.22 5.19 0.19
N LEU A 137 -22.00 5.21 0.70
CA LEU A 137 -21.38 4.05 1.32
C LEU A 137 -21.56 4.09 2.83
N PRO A 138 -21.58 2.96 3.55
CA PRO A 138 -21.42 2.93 5.00
C PRO A 138 -20.13 3.63 5.43
N PHE A 139 -20.13 4.24 6.61
CA PHE A 139 -18.93 4.82 7.19
C PHE A 139 -17.82 3.79 7.27
N LEU A 140 -16.63 4.15 6.76
CA LEU A 140 -15.43 3.34 6.77
C LEU A 140 -14.30 4.07 7.49
N ALA A 141 -13.84 3.51 8.61
CA ALA A 141 -12.58 3.88 9.24
C ALA A 141 -11.48 2.90 8.86
N ALA A 142 -10.27 3.39 8.65
CA ALA A 142 -9.10 2.57 8.33
C ALA A 142 -8.02 2.67 9.43
N ILE A 143 -7.48 1.52 9.82
CA ILE A 143 -6.44 1.38 10.84
C ILE A 143 -5.30 0.54 10.25
N PRO A 144 -4.27 1.16 9.66
CA PRO A 144 -3.17 0.44 9.03
C PRO A 144 -2.28 -0.28 10.06
N THR A 145 -1.86 -1.49 9.72
CA THR A 145 -0.86 -2.27 10.47
C THR A 145 0.43 -2.50 9.68
N THR A 146 0.52 -1.97 8.46
CA THR A 146 1.69 -1.99 7.59
C THR A 146 2.00 -0.58 7.10
N ALA A 147 3.24 -0.32 6.75
CA ALA A 147 3.68 0.94 6.17
C ALA A 147 4.16 0.68 4.71
N GLY A 148 3.22 0.60 3.78
CA GLY A 148 3.51 0.23 2.38
C GLY A 148 2.46 0.73 1.41
N THR A 149 1.36 0.03 1.30
CA THR A 149 0.33 0.26 0.27
C THR A 149 -0.35 1.63 0.37
N GLY A 150 -0.51 2.16 1.59
CA GLY A 150 -1.27 3.38 1.83
C GLY A 150 -2.75 3.30 1.41
N SER A 151 -3.30 2.08 1.33
CA SER A 151 -4.70 1.88 0.91
C SER A 151 -5.68 2.66 1.78
N GLU A 152 -5.34 2.94 3.03
CA GLU A 152 -6.13 3.75 3.97
C GLU A 152 -6.39 5.18 3.50
N VAL A 153 -5.58 5.71 2.60
CA VAL A 153 -5.76 7.03 1.96
C VAL A 153 -5.98 6.92 0.44
N GLY A 154 -6.16 5.71 -0.05
CA GLY A 154 -6.40 5.42 -1.47
C GLY A 154 -7.88 5.39 -1.84
N ARG A 155 -8.17 5.70 -3.10
CA ARG A 155 -9.53 5.70 -3.70
C ARG A 155 -9.79 4.49 -4.56
N SER A 156 -8.85 3.56 -4.61
CA SER A 156 -8.94 2.31 -5.35
C SER A 156 -8.97 1.11 -4.42
N SER A 157 -9.42 0.01 -4.96
CA SER A 157 -9.32 -1.32 -4.38
C SER A 157 -8.94 -2.30 -5.48
N VAL A 158 -8.01 -3.20 -5.19
CA VAL A 158 -7.54 -4.20 -6.15
C VAL A 158 -8.07 -5.57 -5.72
N ILE A 159 -9.00 -6.12 -6.50
CA ILE A 159 -9.64 -7.42 -6.22
C ILE A 159 -9.29 -8.40 -7.33
N SER A 160 -8.87 -9.60 -6.95
CA SER A 160 -8.59 -10.68 -7.87
C SER A 160 -9.84 -11.49 -8.19
N ASP A 161 -9.99 -11.88 -9.43
CA ASP A 161 -10.96 -12.90 -9.83
C ASP A 161 -10.52 -14.28 -9.29
N ASP A 162 -11.44 -15.01 -8.67
CA ASP A 162 -11.12 -16.27 -8.00
C ASP A 162 -10.63 -17.36 -8.99
N ALA A 163 -11.17 -17.37 -10.21
CA ALA A 163 -10.88 -18.39 -11.22
C ALA A 163 -9.65 -18.02 -12.07
N THR A 164 -9.61 -16.78 -12.58
CA THR A 164 -8.58 -16.35 -13.52
C THR A 164 -7.35 -15.76 -12.83
N LYS A 165 -7.46 -15.43 -11.52
CA LYS A 165 -6.44 -14.70 -10.74
C LYS A 165 -6.13 -13.31 -11.28
N THR A 166 -6.88 -12.82 -12.27
CA THR A 166 -6.71 -11.50 -12.83
C THR A 166 -7.07 -10.43 -11.81
N LYS A 167 -6.18 -9.49 -11.58
CA LYS A 167 -6.42 -8.32 -10.72
C LYS A 167 -7.32 -7.32 -11.43
N ARG A 168 -8.36 -6.86 -10.75
CA ARG A 168 -9.30 -5.85 -11.21
C ARG A 168 -9.26 -4.65 -10.28
N ILE A 169 -9.21 -3.47 -10.85
CA ILE A 169 -9.20 -2.22 -10.10
C ILE A 169 -10.61 -1.66 -10.08
N ILE A 170 -11.09 -1.34 -8.88
CA ILE A 170 -12.32 -0.59 -8.67
C ILE A 170 -11.89 0.78 -8.13
N TYR A 171 -12.24 1.85 -8.81
CA TYR A 171 -11.86 3.21 -8.44
C TYR A 171 -13.07 4.10 -8.27
N SER A 172 -13.11 4.81 -7.16
CA SER A 172 -14.05 5.91 -6.94
C SER A 172 -13.56 6.81 -5.81
N PRO A 173 -13.72 8.13 -5.89
CA PRO A 173 -13.52 9.01 -4.74
C PRO A 173 -14.31 8.61 -3.50
N ARG A 174 -15.43 7.87 -3.67
CA ARG A 174 -16.29 7.38 -2.59
C ARG A 174 -15.69 6.19 -1.82
N LEU A 175 -14.70 5.48 -2.40
CA LEU A 175 -14.00 4.37 -1.73
C LEU A 175 -12.95 4.87 -0.72
N LEU A 176 -12.67 6.17 -0.71
CA LEU A 176 -11.76 6.73 0.28
C LEU A 176 -12.34 6.54 1.69
N PRO A 177 -11.63 5.90 2.63
CA PRO A 177 -12.04 5.83 4.03
C PRO A 177 -12.32 7.22 4.59
N GLU A 178 -13.38 7.39 5.35
CA GLU A 178 -13.78 8.69 5.87
C GLU A 178 -12.92 9.13 7.07
N HIS A 179 -12.22 8.18 7.70
CA HIS A 179 -11.34 8.46 8.83
C HIS A 179 -10.20 7.44 8.89
N VAL A 180 -8.98 7.92 9.13
CA VAL A 180 -7.80 7.08 9.31
C VAL A 180 -7.26 7.24 10.71
N LEU A 181 -7.01 6.13 11.39
CA LEU A 181 -6.38 6.08 12.71
C LEU A 181 -4.99 5.42 12.54
N ALA A 182 -4.01 6.22 12.22
CA ALA A 182 -2.65 5.78 11.90
C ALA A 182 -1.79 5.68 13.16
N ASP A 183 -1.76 4.48 13.74
CA ASP A 183 -1.07 4.18 14.99
C ASP A 183 0.23 3.40 14.72
N PRO A 184 1.42 4.02 14.89
CA PRO A 184 2.69 3.37 14.63
C PRO A 184 2.95 2.11 15.47
N GLU A 185 2.38 2.03 16.69
CA GLU A 185 2.52 0.82 17.53
C GLU A 185 2.03 -0.45 16.84
N LEU A 186 1.05 -0.33 15.92
CA LEU A 186 0.49 -1.46 15.21
C LEU A 186 1.47 -2.06 14.18
N THR A 187 2.51 -1.34 13.83
CA THR A 187 3.55 -1.80 12.89
C THR A 187 4.77 -2.42 13.58
N LEU A 188 4.90 -2.31 14.92
CA LEU A 188 6.07 -2.78 15.66
C LEU A 188 6.30 -4.28 15.53
N ALA A 189 5.23 -5.07 15.54
CA ALA A 189 5.30 -6.53 15.42
C ALA A 189 5.40 -7.05 13.98
N LEU A 190 5.51 -6.16 12.99
CA LEU A 190 5.63 -6.58 11.58
C LEU A 190 6.98 -7.25 11.35
N PRO A 191 7.02 -8.49 10.82
CA PRO A 191 8.27 -9.21 10.56
C PRO A 191 9.21 -8.44 9.62
N ALA A 192 10.52 -8.67 9.77
CA ALA A 192 11.56 -7.96 9.00
C ALA A 192 11.35 -8.03 7.48
N HIS A 193 11.05 -9.22 6.94
CA HIS A 193 10.82 -9.41 5.51
C HIS A 193 9.59 -8.63 4.99
N LEU A 194 8.51 -8.55 5.79
CA LEU A 194 7.34 -7.74 5.45
C LEU A 194 7.61 -6.25 5.61
N THR A 195 8.38 -5.87 6.64
CA THR A 195 8.82 -4.48 6.85
C THR A 195 9.64 -4.00 5.64
N ALA A 196 10.59 -4.82 5.16
CA ALA A 196 11.41 -4.52 3.99
C ALA A 196 10.55 -4.40 2.72
N ALA A 197 9.68 -5.38 2.46
CA ALA A 197 8.84 -5.40 1.27
C ALA A 197 7.87 -4.20 1.24
N THR A 198 7.14 -3.95 2.33
CA THR A 198 6.19 -2.83 2.39
C THR A 198 6.89 -1.47 2.37
N GLY A 199 8.06 -1.35 3.02
CA GLY A 199 8.84 -0.12 2.99
C GLY A 199 9.36 0.23 1.60
N MET A 200 9.77 -0.76 0.81
CA MET A 200 10.17 -0.55 -0.59
C MET A 200 8.98 -0.20 -1.49
N ASP A 201 7.81 -0.71 -1.19
CA ASP A 201 6.56 -0.32 -1.87
C ASP A 201 6.24 1.16 -1.62
N ALA A 202 6.29 1.60 -0.36
CA ALA A 202 6.13 3.01 -0.01
C ALA A 202 7.17 3.90 -0.71
N LEU A 203 8.42 3.43 -0.82
CA LEU A 203 9.47 4.14 -1.55
C LEU A 203 9.15 4.24 -3.05
N ALA A 204 8.70 3.13 -3.65
CA ALA A 204 8.33 3.12 -5.06
C ALA A 204 7.15 4.06 -5.36
N HIS A 205 6.14 4.11 -4.49
CA HIS A 205 5.04 5.07 -4.58
C HIS A 205 5.56 6.52 -4.61
N CYS A 206 6.45 6.89 -3.68
CA CYS A 206 7.03 8.23 -3.64
C CYS A 206 7.88 8.52 -4.88
N VAL A 207 8.75 7.59 -5.26
CA VAL A 207 9.67 7.76 -6.40
C VAL A 207 8.91 7.87 -7.72
N GLU A 208 8.00 6.94 -7.98
CA GLU A 208 7.25 6.94 -9.24
C GLU A 208 6.28 8.13 -9.33
N ALA A 209 5.59 8.46 -8.25
CA ALA A 209 4.77 9.67 -8.21
C ALA A 209 5.60 10.93 -8.54
N PHE A 210 6.80 11.04 -7.98
CA PHE A 210 7.65 12.18 -8.21
C PHE A 210 8.12 12.29 -9.67
N VAL A 211 8.54 11.18 -10.30
CA VAL A 211 9.05 11.19 -11.68
C VAL A 211 7.94 11.11 -12.74
N SER A 212 6.69 10.80 -12.38
CA SER A 212 5.59 10.64 -13.33
C SER A 212 5.30 11.93 -14.11
N ASN A 213 4.70 11.79 -15.30
CA ASN A 213 4.40 12.90 -16.21
C ASN A 213 3.24 13.81 -15.75
N GLY A 214 2.48 13.40 -14.74
CA GLY A 214 1.38 14.20 -14.20
C GLY A 214 1.86 15.57 -13.65
N TYR A 215 0.99 16.56 -13.68
CA TYR A 215 1.26 17.86 -13.08
C TYR A 215 0.61 17.98 -11.70
N HIS A 216 1.40 17.86 -10.64
CA HIS A 216 0.89 17.99 -9.28
C HIS A 216 1.99 18.43 -8.29
N PRO A 217 2.37 19.73 -8.29
CA PRO A 217 3.49 20.24 -7.48
C PRO A 217 3.36 19.96 -5.98
N MET A 218 2.12 19.87 -5.45
CA MET A 218 1.90 19.51 -4.05
C MET A 218 2.29 18.07 -3.78
N CYS A 219 1.93 17.12 -4.68
CA CYS A 219 2.36 15.73 -4.59
C CYS A 219 3.86 15.58 -4.77
N ASP A 220 4.50 16.42 -5.60
CA ASP A 220 5.96 16.41 -5.74
C ASP A 220 6.66 16.73 -4.40
N GLY A 221 6.15 17.72 -3.66
CA GLY A 221 6.67 18.03 -2.32
C GLY A 221 6.43 16.91 -1.31
N ILE A 222 5.24 16.31 -1.33
CA ILE A 222 4.87 15.18 -0.46
C ILE A 222 5.76 13.97 -0.77
N ALA A 223 5.95 13.63 -2.05
CA ALA A 223 6.76 12.48 -2.46
C ALA A 223 8.24 12.63 -2.05
N LEU A 224 8.83 13.81 -2.21
CA LEU A 224 10.22 14.06 -1.80
C LEU A 224 10.40 13.92 -0.29
N GLU A 225 9.47 14.44 0.51
CA GLU A 225 9.53 14.27 1.97
C GLU A 225 9.36 12.78 2.34
N GLY A 226 8.48 12.04 1.66
CA GLY A 226 8.35 10.59 1.82
C GLY A 226 9.67 9.86 1.53
N ILE A 227 10.37 10.18 0.44
CA ILE A 227 11.70 9.62 0.11
C ILE A 227 12.69 9.89 1.24
N ARG A 228 12.75 11.13 1.75
CA ARG A 228 13.62 11.51 2.86
C ARG A 228 13.36 10.68 4.12
N MET A 229 12.10 10.55 4.49
CA MET A 229 11.69 9.80 5.70
C MET A 229 12.00 8.31 5.57
N ILE A 230 11.72 7.70 4.41
CA ILE A 230 12.01 6.28 4.16
C ILE A 230 13.51 6.03 4.16
N GLY A 231 14.29 6.87 3.47
CA GLY A 231 15.75 6.75 3.43
C GLY A 231 16.40 6.83 4.81
N ALA A 232 15.82 7.61 5.73
CA ALA A 232 16.31 7.74 7.10
C ALA A 232 15.85 6.61 8.05
N SER A 233 14.80 5.85 7.71
CA SER A 233 14.12 5.01 8.72
C SER A 233 13.97 3.54 8.34
N LEU A 234 13.97 3.17 7.06
CA LEU A 234 13.63 1.80 6.63
C LEU A 234 14.64 0.77 7.13
N GLU A 235 15.95 1.03 7.00
CA GLU A 235 16.99 0.12 7.49
C GLU A 235 16.86 -0.11 8.99
N THR A 236 16.62 0.95 9.75
CA THR A 236 16.39 0.89 11.20
C THR A 236 15.19 0.01 11.55
N CYS A 237 14.06 0.21 10.84
CA CYS A 237 12.85 -0.59 11.07
C CYS A 237 13.09 -2.08 10.79
N VAL A 238 13.82 -2.41 9.72
CA VAL A 238 14.11 -3.79 9.36
C VAL A 238 15.08 -4.42 10.37
N ALA A 239 16.11 -3.69 10.80
CA ALA A 239 17.07 -4.17 11.80
C ALA A 239 16.39 -4.47 13.14
N PHE A 240 15.53 -3.59 13.63
CA PHE A 240 14.74 -3.84 14.85
C PHE A 240 13.83 -5.06 14.70
N ALA A 241 13.14 -5.18 13.58
CA ALA A 241 12.27 -6.34 13.33
C ALA A 241 13.06 -7.67 13.25
N ALA A 242 14.31 -7.63 12.75
CA ALA A 242 15.17 -8.81 12.66
C ALA A 242 15.79 -9.22 14.02
N SER A 243 16.00 -8.27 14.93
CA SER A 243 16.56 -8.54 16.26
C SER A 243 15.62 -9.33 17.17
N GLY A 244 14.33 -9.41 16.85
CA GLY A 244 13.33 -10.06 17.69
C GLY A 244 13.15 -9.37 19.05
N SER A 245 13.63 -8.14 19.21
CA SER A 245 13.55 -7.39 20.45
C SER A 245 12.08 -7.12 20.79
N ASP A 246 11.60 -7.79 21.84
CA ASP A 246 10.28 -7.50 22.42
C ASP A 246 10.36 -6.17 23.16
N THR A 247 9.96 -5.09 22.47
CA THR A 247 9.97 -3.74 23.05
C THR A 247 8.96 -3.56 24.20
N SER A 248 8.07 -4.53 24.42
CA SER A 248 7.08 -4.51 25.51
C SER A 248 7.68 -4.79 26.89
N ALA A 249 8.91 -5.38 26.93
CA ALA A 249 9.57 -5.81 28.17
C ALA A 249 10.88 -5.03 28.46
N ALA A 250 11.18 -3.96 27.73
CA ALA A 250 12.45 -3.24 27.87
C ALA A 250 12.54 -2.52 29.24
N GLY A 251 13.49 -2.95 30.09
CA GLY A 251 13.92 -2.18 31.26
C GLY A 251 14.56 -0.84 30.87
N ALA A 252 14.91 0.00 31.84
CA ALA A 252 15.36 1.38 31.63
C ALA A 252 16.53 1.54 30.61
N ALA A 253 17.38 0.53 30.41
CA ALA A 253 18.45 0.54 29.40
C ALA A 253 17.93 0.33 27.96
N GLY A 254 16.79 -0.33 27.78
CA GLY A 254 16.14 -0.55 26.48
C GLY A 254 15.13 0.54 26.10
N ALA A 255 14.84 1.48 26.99
CA ALA A 255 13.83 2.52 26.74
C ALA A 255 14.20 3.46 25.58
N GLY A 256 15.50 3.75 25.40
CA GLY A 256 16.00 4.54 24.27
C GLY A 256 15.81 3.84 22.93
N GLU A 257 16.23 2.57 22.85
CA GLU A 257 16.07 1.76 21.63
C GLU A 257 14.61 1.57 21.27
N ALA A 258 13.73 1.36 22.26
CA ALA A 258 12.30 1.26 22.04
C ALA A 258 11.71 2.57 21.47
N ALA A 259 12.15 3.72 21.98
CA ALA A 259 11.75 5.02 21.48
C ALA A 259 12.20 5.25 20.05
N ASP A 260 13.46 4.90 19.72
CA ASP A 260 14.02 4.99 18.37
C ASP A 260 13.23 4.11 17.38
N HIS A 261 12.88 2.89 17.80
CA HIS A 261 12.07 1.98 17.00
C HIS A 261 10.68 2.58 16.69
N VAL A 262 9.98 3.08 17.72
CA VAL A 262 8.67 3.73 17.55
C VAL A 262 8.80 4.95 16.64
N GLN A 263 9.86 5.75 16.78
CA GLN A 263 10.11 6.91 15.93
C GLN A 263 10.33 6.50 14.46
N ALA A 264 11.16 5.49 14.21
CA ALA A 264 11.40 4.97 12.86
C ALA A 264 10.11 4.40 12.23
N ARG A 265 9.32 3.62 12.99
CA ARG A 265 8.02 3.12 12.55
C ARG A 265 7.02 4.23 12.26
N SER A 266 7.02 5.29 13.08
CA SER A 266 6.19 6.48 12.86
C SER A 266 6.55 7.17 11.55
N ALA A 267 7.84 7.35 11.29
CA ALA A 267 8.31 7.92 10.03
C ALA A 267 7.91 7.05 8.82
N MET A 268 8.09 5.73 8.90
CA MET A 268 7.70 4.82 7.83
C MET A 268 6.20 4.83 7.55
N LEU A 269 5.37 4.80 8.61
CA LEU A 269 3.90 4.83 8.46
C LEU A 269 3.45 6.14 7.81
N LEU A 270 3.99 7.29 8.25
CA LEU A 270 3.66 8.57 7.67
C LEU A 270 4.13 8.67 6.21
N ALA A 271 5.35 8.20 5.91
CA ALA A 271 5.88 8.20 4.54
C ALA A 271 5.07 7.30 3.59
N SER A 272 4.53 6.18 4.08
CA SER A 272 3.60 5.33 3.33
C SER A 272 2.32 6.08 2.95
N LEU A 273 1.70 6.78 3.91
CA LEU A 273 0.55 7.66 3.65
C LEU A 273 0.90 8.73 2.61
N MET A 274 2.08 9.34 2.72
CA MET A 274 2.54 10.38 1.80
C MET A 274 2.72 9.84 0.38
N GLY A 275 3.32 8.65 0.21
CA GLY A 275 3.46 7.99 -1.08
C GLY A 275 2.10 7.72 -1.73
N ALA A 276 1.15 7.18 -0.96
CA ALA A 276 -0.19 6.91 -1.45
C ALA A 276 -1.01 8.17 -1.77
N VAL A 277 -0.81 9.26 -1.07
CA VAL A 277 -1.38 10.56 -1.45
C VAL A 277 -0.72 11.09 -2.72
N ALA A 278 0.60 10.92 -2.86
CA ALA A 278 1.35 11.46 -3.97
C ALA A 278 1.05 10.75 -5.31
N PHE A 279 0.80 9.45 -5.31
CA PHE A 279 0.59 8.70 -6.54
C PHE A 279 -0.72 9.03 -7.27
N GLN A 280 -1.60 9.89 -6.74
CA GLN A 280 -2.66 10.49 -7.54
C GLN A 280 -2.12 11.27 -8.75
N LYS A 281 -0.86 11.69 -8.72
CA LYS A 281 -0.16 12.30 -9.86
C LYS A 281 0.10 11.27 -10.97
N GLY A 282 0.26 10.01 -10.63
CA GLY A 282 0.56 8.88 -11.51
C GLY A 282 1.60 7.97 -10.89
N LEU A 283 1.60 6.73 -11.34
CA LEU A 283 2.65 5.74 -11.10
C LEU A 283 3.52 5.57 -12.36
N GLY A 284 4.33 4.53 -12.44
CA GLY A 284 5.23 4.29 -13.55
C GLY A 284 5.45 2.81 -13.84
N VAL A 285 6.53 2.53 -14.55
CA VAL A 285 6.86 1.20 -15.06
C VAL A 285 7.18 0.20 -13.95
N THR A 286 7.66 0.63 -12.78
CA THR A 286 7.90 -0.28 -11.63
C THR A 286 6.63 -1.03 -11.26
N HIS A 287 5.50 -0.31 -11.15
CA HIS A 287 4.22 -0.92 -10.79
C HIS A 287 3.68 -1.83 -11.90
N SER A 288 3.81 -1.47 -13.19
CA SER A 288 3.42 -2.38 -14.26
C SER A 288 4.19 -3.71 -14.23
N LEU A 289 5.49 -3.66 -13.97
CA LEU A 289 6.32 -4.85 -13.82
C LEU A 289 5.93 -5.66 -12.55
N ALA A 290 5.69 -4.99 -11.43
CA ALA A 290 5.33 -5.62 -10.17
C ALA A 290 3.93 -6.27 -10.20
N HIS A 291 2.96 -5.65 -10.86
CA HIS A 291 1.63 -6.23 -11.05
C HIS A 291 1.69 -7.53 -11.86
N ALA A 292 2.47 -7.54 -12.94
CA ALA A 292 2.69 -8.74 -13.74
C ALA A 292 3.33 -9.86 -12.91
N LEU A 293 4.38 -9.57 -12.13
CA LEU A 293 5.03 -10.53 -11.23
C LEU A 293 4.08 -11.10 -10.19
N SER A 294 3.29 -10.24 -9.54
CA SER A 294 2.32 -10.68 -8.56
C SER A 294 1.23 -11.58 -9.15
N ALA A 295 0.82 -11.33 -10.40
CA ALA A 295 -0.20 -12.13 -11.07
C ALA A 295 0.33 -13.50 -11.50
N VAL A 296 1.59 -13.59 -11.98
CA VAL A 296 2.16 -14.84 -12.52
C VAL A 296 2.71 -15.74 -11.42
N SER A 297 3.32 -15.16 -10.39
CA SER A 297 4.10 -15.91 -9.40
C SER A 297 3.58 -15.79 -7.96
N ASP A 298 2.41 -15.17 -7.77
CA ASP A 298 1.79 -14.88 -6.45
C ASP A 298 2.77 -14.21 -5.45
N VAL A 299 3.71 -13.44 -5.98
CA VAL A 299 4.71 -12.73 -5.18
C VAL A 299 4.03 -11.58 -4.45
N HIS A 300 4.42 -11.37 -3.19
CA HIS A 300 3.98 -10.22 -2.41
C HIS A 300 4.27 -8.93 -3.16
N HIS A 301 3.26 -8.07 -3.33
CA HIS A 301 3.33 -6.86 -4.16
C HIS A 301 4.55 -5.97 -3.85
N GLY A 302 4.76 -5.63 -2.57
CA GLY A 302 5.88 -4.80 -2.16
C GLY A 302 7.25 -5.46 -2.39
N LEU A 303 7.34 -6.80 -2.38
CA LEU A 303 8.56 -7.49 -2.78
C LEU A 303 8.81 -7.34 -4.27
N ALA A 304 7.79 -7.55 -5.10
CA ALA A 304 7.88 -7.36 -6.55
C ALA A 304 8.29 -5.92 -6.90
N THR A 305 7.65 -4.94 -6.26
CA THR A 305 7.95 -3.52 -6.43
C THR A 305 9.40 -3.20 -6.04
N GLY A 306 9.85 -3.70 -4.87
CA GLY A 306 11.23 -3.49 -4.39
C GLY A 306 12.29 -4.11 -5.29
N LEU A 307 12.02 -5.27 -5.89
CA LEU A 307 12.93 -5.92 -6.84
C LEU A 307 13.02 -5.15 -8.15
N MET A 308 11.90 -4.63 -8.66
CA MET A 308 11.88 -3.96 -9.96
C MET A 308 12.28 -2.48 -9.91
N LEU A 309 12.14 -1.81 -8.76
CA LEU A 309 12.42 -0.38 -8.62
C LEU A 309 13.84 0.04 -9.10
N PRO A 310 14.93 -0.63 -8.74
CA PRO A 310 16.27 -0.24 -9.22
C PRO A 310 16.41 -0.35 -10.74
N HIS A 311 15.77 -1.34 -11.37
CA HIS A 311 15.80 -1.56 -12.82
C HIS A 311 14.98 -0.50 -13.56
N ALA A 312 13.79 -0.21 -13.08
CA ALA A 312 12.91 0.84 -13.60
C ALA A 312 13.55 2.23 -13.48
N MET A 313 14.20 2.52 -12.34
CA MET A 313 14.85 3.82 -12.15
C MET A 313 16.11 3.96 -13.00
N ARG A 314 16.87 2.90 -13.24
CA ARG A 314 17.97 2.90 -14.21
C ARG A 314 17.49 3.22 -15.63
N PHE A 315 16.33 2.70 -16.01
CA PHE A 315 15.69 3.01 -17.29
C PHE A 315 15.26 4.48 -17.37
N ASN A 316 14.78 5.07 -16.28
CA ASN A 316 14.23 6.43 -16.23
C ASN A 316 15.29 7.54 -16.04
N GLU A 317 16.44 7.23 -15.48
CA GLU A 317 17.45 8.20 -15.00
C GLU A 317 17.82 9.24 -16.08
N ALA A 318 18.15 8.80 -17.29
CA ALA A 318 18.53 9.67 -18.39
C ALA A 318 17.39 10.57 -18.88
N ALA A 319 16.15 10.17 -18.69
CA ALA A 319 14.98 10.93 -19.14
C ALA A 319 14.54 12.03 -18.15
N ALA A 320 14.91 11.91 -16.87
CA ALA A 320 14.46 12.81 -15.82
C ALA A 320 15.61 13.28 -14.89
N PRO A 321 16.76 13.78 -15.41
CA PRO A 321 17.96 14.04 -14.59
C PRO A 321 17.73 15.08 -13.51
N ALA A 322 16.86 16.06 -13.73
CA ALA A 322 16.53 17.07 -12.71
C ALA A 322 15.69 16.49 -11.57
N ALA A 323 14.83 15.53 -11.86
CA ALA A 323 14.06 14.84 -10.84
C ALA A 323 14.97 13.93 -9.99
N PHE A 324 15.89 13.21 -10.62
CA PHE A 324 16.86 12.37 -9.90
C PHE A 324 17.71 13.18 -8.92
N ARG A 325 18.27 14.32 -9.33
CA ARG A 325 19.01 15.21 -8.40
C ARG A 325 18.19 15.63 -7.18
N ARG A 326 16.89 15.91 -7.35
CA ARG A 326 16.02 16.27 -6.22
C ARG A 326 15.74 15.09 -5.30
N MET A 327 15.58 13.88 -5.85
CA MET A 327 15.43 12.66 -5.05
C MET A 327 16.71 12.32 -4.28
N GLU A 328 17.87 12.50 -4.89
CA GLU A 328 19.18 12.35 -4.24
C GLU A 328 19.36 13.31 -3.06
N GLN A 329 19.00 14.58 -3.26
CA GLN A 329 19.01 15.56 -2.18
C GLN A 329 18.05 15.18 -1.04
N ALA A 330 16.85 14.71 -1.39
CA ALA A 330 15.87 14.27 -0.41
C ALA A 330 16.36 13.03 0.37
N ALA A 331 16.96 12.05 -0.32
CA ALA A 331 17.53 10.87 0.29
C ALA A 331 18.86 11.13 1.06
N GLY A 332 19.44 12.32 0.93
CA GLY A 332 20.73 12.67 1.58
C GLY A 332 21.93 11.95 0.99
N ILE A 333 21.91 11.65 -0.32
CA ILE A 333 22.97 10.92 -1.03
C ILE A 333 23.64 11.78 -2.09
N GLY A 334 24.78 11.32 -2.62
CA GLY A 334 25.55 12.01 -3.64
C GLY A 334 24.86 12.08 -5.01
N GLU A 335 25.23 13.08 -5.82
CA GLU A 335 24.72 13.23 -7.18
C GLU A 335 25.13 12.04 -8.06
N GLY A 336 24.20 11.50 -8.85
CA GLY A 336 24.39 10.30 -9.69
C GLY A 336 24.35 8.96 -8.94
N GLU A 337 23.99 8.97 -7.65
CA GLU A 337 24.01 7.76 -6.81
C GLU A 337 22.64 7.10 -6.58
N PHE A 338 21.55 7.67 -7.07
CA PHE A 338 20.19 7.22 -6.70
C PHE A 338 19.95 5.73 -7.00
N VAL A 339 20.25 5.29 -8.22
CA VAL A 339 20.08 3.88 -8.62
C VAL A 339 21.01 2.94 -7.83
N ALA A 340 22.24 3.36 -7.61
CA ALA A 340 23.20 2.59 -6.80
C ALA A 340 22.75 2.50 -5.33
N TRP A 341 22.21 3.58 -4.79
CA TRP A 341 21.62 3.63 -3.45
C TRP A 341 20.42 2.68 -3.31
N LEU A 342 19.49 2.66 -4.27
CA LEU A 342 18.38 1.70 -4.26
C LEU A 342 18.89 0.25 -4.18
N GLY A 343 19.90 -0.09 -4.97
CA GLY A 343 20.51 -1.43 -4.95
C GLY A 343 21.23 -1.74 -3.61
N ARG A 344 21.88 -0.76 -2.98
CA ARG A 344 22.47 -0.92 -1.63
C ARG A 344 21.37 -1.14 -0.60
N LEU A 345 20.35 -0.27 -0.59
CA LEU A 345 19.22 -0.35 0.33
C LEU A 345 18.55 -1.73 0.26
N SER A 346 18.22 -2.21 -0.96
CA SER A 346 17.61 -3.53 -1.16
C SER A 346 18.43 -4.66 -0.54
N ARG A 347 19.74 -4.63 -0.71
CA ARG A 347 20.64 -5.63 -0.09
C ARG A 347 20.70 -5.51 1.43
N THR A 348 20.82 -4.29 1.96
CA THR A 348 20.91 -4.05 3.41
C THR A 348 19.66 -4.53 4.15
N ILE A 349 18.48 -4.31 3.57
CA ILE A 349 17.21 -4.76 4.16
C ILE A 349 16.86 -6.22 3.84
N GLY A 350 17.75 -6.95 3.16
CA GLY A 350 17.62 -8.38 2.94
C GLY A 350 16.62 -8.79 1.86
N LEU A 351 16.35 -7.94 0.87
CA LEU A 351 15.54 -8.37 -0.29
C LEU A 351 16.30 -9.40 -1.13
N PRO A 352 15.60 -10.36 -1.76
CA PRO A 352 16.19 -11.27 -2.72
C PRO A 352 16.95 -10.53 -3.82
N GLY A 353 18.08 -11.08 -4.26
CA GLY A 353 18.96 -10.41 -5.24
C GLY A 353 18.50 -10.53 -6.68
N SER A 354 17.46 -11.33 -6.97
CA SER A 354 17.01 -11.60 -8.33
C SER A 354 15.58 -12.15 -8.38
N LEU A 355 14.97 -12.14 -9.55
CA LEU A 355 13.66 -12.73 -9.78
C LEU A 355 13.67 -14.25 -9.68
N THR A 356 14.78 -14.93 -10.02
CA THR A 356 14.87 -16.39 -9.85
C THR A 356 14.91 -16.80 -8.38
N ALA A 357 15.43 -15.98 -7.50
CA ALA A 357 15.41 -16.23 -6.06
C ALA A 357 13.97 -16.29 -5.48
N ILE A 358 13.00 -15.75 -6.20
CA ILE A 358 11.57 -15.80 -5.88
C ILE A 358 10.76 -16.73 -6.80
N GLY A 359 11.44 -17.63 -7.53
CA GLY A 359 10.81 -18.65 -8.36
C GLY A 359 10.40 -18.21 -9.77
N VAL A 360 10.71 -16.98 -10.19
CA VAL A 360 10.47 -16.52 -11.57
C VAL A 360 11.54 -17.09 -12.50
N GLN A 361 11.11 -17.67 -13.62
CA GLN A 361 11.97 -18.29 -14.62
C GLN A 361 11.80 -17.60 -15.98
N GLU A 362 12.74 -17.79 -16.89
CA GLU A 362 12.71 -17.23 -18.24
C GLU A 362 11.44 -17.63 -19.02
N GLY A 363 10.93 -18.85 -18.78
CA GLY A 363 9.68 -19.31 -19.37
C GLY A 363 8.43 -18.51 -18.98
N HIS A 364 8.47 -17.71 -17.91
CA HIS A 364 7.38 -16.82 -17.50
C HIS A 364 7.38 -15.49 -18.29
N LEU A 365 8.49 -15.12 -18.98
CA LEU A 365 8.64 -13.82 -19.63
C LEU A 365 7.52 -13.48 -20.62
N PRO A 366 7.05 -14.37 -21.50
CA PRO A 366 5.97 -14.01 -22.42
C PRO A 366 4.72 -13.52 -21.71
N THR A 367 4.27 -14.22 -20.68
CA THR A 367 3.08 -13.85 -19.89
C THR A 367 3.32 -12.58 -19.06
N LEU A 368 4.51 -12.42 -18.48
CA LEU A 368 4.89 -11.20 -17.75
C LEU A 368 4.85 -9.97 -18.65
N LEU A 369 5.35 -10.11 -19.90
CA LEU A 369 5.35 -9.02 -20.88
C LEU A 369 3.93 -8.64 -21.30
N ASP A 370 3.07 -9.62 -21.58
CA ASP A 370 1.68 -9.37 -21.94
C ASP A 370 0.93 -8.61 -20.85
N LEU A 371 1.12 -9.01 -19.59
CA LEU A 371 0.48 -8.37 -18.44
C LEU A 371 1.05 -6.97 -18.15
N ALA A 372 2.37 -6.81 -18.21
CA ALA A 372 3.00 -5.52 -17.95
C ALA A 372 2.68 -4.47 -19.04
N GLU A 373 2.59 -4.91 -20.31
CA GLU A 373 2.22 -4.04 -21.44
C GLU A 373 0.73 -3.61 -21.36
N ALA A 374 -0.14 -4.48 -20.86
CA ALA A 374 -1.56 -4.17 -20.66
C ALA A 374 -1.82 -3.31 -19.41
N ASP A 375 -0.87 -3.19 -18.49
CA ASP A 375 -1.04 -2.43 -17.26
C ASP A 375 -0.94 -0.91 -17.52
N PRO A 376 -1.89 -0.08 -17.02
CA PRO A 376 -1.92 1.34 -17.33
C PRO A 376 -0.85 2.17 -16.61
N CYS A 377 -0.19 1.69 -15.54
CA CYS A 377 0.72 2.49 -14.72
C CYS A 377 1.89 3.05 -15.56
N HIS A 378 2.47 2.27 -16.47
CA HIS A 378 3.60 2.71 -17.29
C HIS A 378 3.26 3.86 -18.24
N THR A 379 1.99 4.14 -18.51
CA THR A 379 1.56 5.25 -19.39
C THR A 379 1.91 6.61 -18.80
N GLN A 380 2.09 6.69 -17.47
CA GLN A 380 2.49 7.91 -16.75
C GLN A 380 4.00 8.00 -16.50
N ASN A 381 4.78 7.05 -17.03
CA ASN A 381 6.23 7.01 -16.85
C ASN A 381 6.91 8.25 -17.51
N PRO A 382 8.05 8.75 -17.01
CA PRO A 382 8.71 9.96 -17.53
C PRO A 382 9.19 9.82 -18.97
N ARG A 383 9.28 8.60 -19.49
CA ARG A 383 9.54 8.31 -20.91
C ARG A 383 8.62 7.18 -21.40
N PRO A 384 8.31 7.14 -22.70
CA PRO A 384 7.55 6.01 -23.26
C PRO A 384 8.22 4.68 -22.95
N VAL A 385 7.41 3.67 -22.70
CA VAL A 385 7.84 2.31 -22.40
C VAL A 385 7.35 1.39 -23.51
N THR A 386 8.27 0.66 -24.13
CA THR A 386 7.97 -0.34 -25.15
C THR A 386 8.04 -1.74 -24.58
N ARG A 387 7.47 -2.73 -25.28
CA ARG A 387 7.59 -4.15 -24.91
C ARG A 387 9.05 -4.60 -24.78
N SER A 388 9.94 -4.12 -25.65
CA SER A 388 11.37 -4.43 -25.56
C SER A 388 12.04 -3.81 -24.33
N ASP A 389 11.60 -2.64 -23.89
CA ASP A 389 12.07 -2.03 -22.65
C ASP A 389 11.63 -2.86 -21.41
N LEU A 390 10.36 -3.32 -21.39
CA LEU A 390 9.87 -4.22 -20.35
C LEU A 390 10.67 -5.52 -20.29
N GLU A 391 10.94 -6.13 -21.44
CA GLU A 391 11.77 -7.34 -21.54
C GLU A 391 13.18 -7.10 -21.02
N ALA A 392 13.81 -6.01 -21.39
CA ALA A 392 15.16 -5.66 -20.93
C ALA A 392 15.20 -5.51 -19.40
N MET A 393 14.19 -4.89 -18.79
CA MET A 393 14.10 -4.74 -17.34
C MET A 393 13.88 -6.08 -16.62
N PHE A 394 12.99 -6.93 -17.12
CA PHE A 394 12.81 -8.28 -16.55
C PHE A 394 14.07 -9.12 -16.67
N ARG A 395 14.73 -9.13 -17.85
CA ARG A 395 15.98 -9.86 -18.06
C ARG A 395 17.11 -9.35 -17.16
N ALA A 396 17.21 -8.04 -16.94
CA ALA A 396 18.19 -7.46 -16.03
C ALA A 396 17.93 -7.82 -14.55
N ALA A 397 16.71 -8.14 -14.19
CA ALA A 397 16.33 -8.57 -12.83
C ALA A 397 16.45 -10.10 -12.64
N LEU A 398 16.55 -10.90 -13.71
CA LEU A 398 16.92 -12.31 -13.64
C LEU A 398 18.42 -12.42 -13.29
N PRO A 399 18.90 -13.48 -12.61
CA PRO A 399 20.31 -13.63 -12.36
C PRO A 399 21.06 -13.81 -13.69
N ALA A 400 22.30 -13.35 -13.73
CA ALA A 400 23.21 -13.82 -14.77
C ALA A 400 23.34 -15.34 -14.66
N PRO A 401 23.38 -16.07 -15.80
CA PRO A 401 23.59 -17.49 -15.83
C PRO A 401 24.96 -17.88 -15.22
#